data_33574efeff69802994a7999a272abdfd
#
_entry.id   33574efeff69802994a7999a272abdfd
#
_cell.length_a   1.000
_cell.length_b   1.000
_cell.length_c   1.000
_cell.angle_alpha   90.00
_cell.angle_beta   90.00
_cell.angle_gamma   90.00
#
_symmetry.space_group_name_H-M   'P 1'
#
loop_
_entity.id
_entity.type
_entity.pdbx_description
1 polymer ?
#
loop_
_entity_poly.entity_id
_entity_poly.type
_entity_poly.pdbx_seq_one_letter_code
_entity_poly.pdbx_strand_id
1 'polypeptide(L)'
;MSFPKAANPTFAFVSLLAGLAFGVGLVMAGMANPAKVLGFLDLAGRWDPSLIFVMAGGISVAACGFWVARRRTASLLGFEMSLPSAGRVDPALIGGGAAFGIGWGLAGICPGPALVLLGAGSAKALTFFVAMLCGMAIHEVAAGSVILKGARVES
;
A
#
# COMPACT_ATOMS: atom_id res chain seq x y z
N MET A 1 20.82 4.94 -5.51
CA MET A 1 20.11 4.55 -4.29
C MET A 1 20.83 3.39 -3.64
N SER A 2 21.54 3.63 -2.52
CA SER A 2 22.16 2.56 -1.73
C SER A 2 21.07 1.90 -0.90
N PHE A 3 20.55 0.77 -1.35
CA PHE A 3 19.73 -0.05 -0.48
C PHE A 3 20.56 -0.47 0.73
N PRO A 4 20.04 -0.33 1.97
CA PRO A 4 20.72 -0.85 3.13
C PRO A 4 20.98 -2.33 2.90
N LYS A 5 22.26 -2.74 3.00
CA LYS A 5 22.61 -4.15 2.93
C LYS A 5 21.67 -4.90 3.88
N ALA A 6 20.89 -5.83 3.33
CA ALA A 6 19.90 -6.64 4.04
C ALA A 6 20.47 -7.48 5.20
N ALA A 7 21.74 -7.30 5.51
CA ALA A 7 22.51 -8.01 6.53
C ALA A 7 22.58 -7.28 7.88
N ASN A 8 21.84 -6.17 8.09
CA ASN A 8 21.83 -5.56 9.43
C ASN A 8 20.71 -6.21 10.28
N PRO A 9 21.06 -7.04 11.27
CA PRO A 9 20.06 -7.76 12.07
C PRO A 9 19.09 -6.82 12.80
N THR A 10 19.55 -5.62 13.16
CA THR A 10 18.72 -4.59 13.79
C THR A 10 17.62 -4.10 12.82
N PHE A 11 17.97 -3.90 11.54
CA PHE A 11 16.98 -3.50 10.53
C PHE A 11 15.93 -4.59 10.31
N ALA A 12 16.37 -5.85 10.20
CA ALA A 12 15.46 -6.98 10.04
C ALA A 12 14.52 -7.14 11.25
N PHE A 13 15.05 -6.98 12.46
CA PHE A 13 14.27 -7.08 13.69
C PHE A 13 13.23 -5.96 13.81
N VAL A 14 13.61 -4.69 13.54
CA VAL A 14 12.68 -3.56 13.56
C VAL A 14 11.59 -3.70 12.49
N SER A 15 11.97 -4.16 11.29
CA SER A 15 11.01 -4.42 10.21
C SER A 15 10.02 -5.53 10.58
N LEU A 16 10.50 -6.59 11.23
CA LEU A 16 9.64 -7.67 11.73
C LEU A 16 8.65 -7.17 12.78
N LEU A 17 9.12 -6.38 13.75
CA LEU A 17 8.23 -5.79 14.78
C LEU A 17 7.19 -4.86 14.17
N ALA A 18 7.59 -4.02 13.22
CA ALA A 18 6.68 -3.10 12.54
C ALA A 18 5.62 -3.87 11.74
N GLY A 19 6.03 -4.90 11.00
CA GLY A 19 5.13 -5.78 10.25
C GLY A 19 4.17 -6.55 11.17
N LEU A 20 4.66 -7.05 12.31
CA LEU A 20 3.84 -7.75 13.30
C LEU A 20 2.81 -6.81 13.92
N ALA A 21 3.22 -5.61 14.35
CA ALA A 21 2.32 -4.61 14.91
C ALA A 21 1.23 -4.20 13.91
N PHE A 22 1.62 -4.01 12.64
CA PHE A 22 0.68 -3.70 11.57
C PHE A 22 -0.31 -4.85 11.33
N GLY A 23 0.18 -6.09 11.23
CA GLY A 23 -0.65 -7.28 11.03
C GLY A 23 -1.64 -7.51 12.17
N VAL A 24 -1.19 -7.39 13.42
CA VAL A 24 -2.07 -7.47 14.59
C VAL A 24 -3.13 -6.37 14.55
N GLY A 25 -2.74 -5.13 14.22
CA GLY A 25 -3.67 -4.01 14.07
C GLY A 25 -4.75 -4.28 13.02
N LEU A 26 -4.40 -4.86 11.87
CA LEU A 26 -5.35 -5.23 10.82
C LEU A 26 -6.33 -6.31 11.27
N VAL A 27 -5.87 -7.31 12.01
CA VAL A 27 -6.71 -8.38 12.55
C VAL A 27 -7.67 -7.81 13.59
N MET A 28 -7.18 -7.01 14.52
CA MET A 28 -8.00 -6.39 15.57
C MET A 28 -9.04 -5.42 14.99
N ALA A 29 -8.69 -4.68 13.93
CA ALA A 29 -9.61 -3.79 13.22
C ALA A 29 -10.66 -4.56 12.37
N GLY A 30 -10.56 -5.89 12.27
CA GLY A 30 -11.43 -6.71 11.43
C GLY A 30 -11.21 -6.55 9.93
N MET A 31 -10.09 -5.92 9.51
CA MET A 31 -9.78 -5.65 8.11
C MET A 31 -9.40 -6.91 7.32
N ALA A 32 -9.13 -8.03 8.00
CA ALA A 32 -8.98 -9.33 7.37
C ALA A 32 -10.30 -9.91 6.81
N ASN A 33 -11.46 -9.31 7.14
CA ASN A 33 -12.75 -9.72 6.63
C ASN A 33 -13.19 -8.81 5.46
N PRO A 34 -13.29 -9.31 4.21
CA PRO A 34 -13.74 -8.52 3.06
C PRO A 34 -15.14 -7.90 3.24
N ALA A 35 -16.01 -8.51 4.03
CA ALA A 35 -17.34 -7.99 4.31
C ALA A 35 -17.32 -6.59 4.98
N LYS A 36 -16.25 -6.26 5.70
CA LYS A 36 -16.07 -4.91 6.28
C LYS A 36 -15.92 -3.85 5.19
N VAL A 37 -15.13 -4.14 4.18
CA VAL A 37 -14.91 -3.21 3.04
C VAL A 37 -16.18 -3.10 2.20
N LEU A 38 -16.81 -4.23 1.88
CA LEU A 38 -18.06 -4.25 1.12
C LEU A 38 -19.20 -3.57 1.86
N GLY A 39 -19.32 -3.78 3.18
CA GLY A 39 -20.31 -3.10 4.02
C GLY A 39 -20.11 -1.57 4.08
N PHE A 40 -18.88 -1.10 4.01
CA PHE A 40 -18.58 0.33 3.90
C PHE A 40 -18.97 0.91 2.53
N LEU A 41 -18.81 0.14 1.45
CA LEU A 41 -19.16 0.56 0.10
C LEU A 41 -20.67 0.43 -0.21
N ASP A 42 -21.42 -0.30 0.61
CA ASP A 42 -22.86 -0.50 0.46
C ASP A 42 -23.66 0.70 1.01
N LEU A 43 -23.55 1.83 0.33
CA LEU A 43 -24.24 3.09 0.70
C LEU A 43 -25.75 2.99 0.59
N ALA A 44 -26.27 2.05 -0.21
CA ALA A 44 -27.72 1.87 -0.43
C ALA A 44 -28.33 0.82 0.51
N GLY A 45 -27.51 0.00 1.20
CA GLY A 45 -27.95 -1.05 2.11
C GLY A 45 -27.66 -0.75 3.58
N ARG A 46 -27.10 -1.75 4.28
CA ARG A 46 -26.72 -1.65 5.72
C ARG A 46 -25.32 -1.08 5.86
N TRP A 47 -25.15 0.20 5.59
CA TRP A 47 -23.85 0.88 5.64
C TRP A 47 -23.13 0.72 6.98
N ASP A 48 -21.87 0.26 6.94
CA ASP A 48 -20.97 0.13 8.10
C ASP A 48 -19.87 1.19 8.07
N PRO A 49 -19.96 2.27 8.87
CA PRO A 49 -18.96 3.34 8.89
C PRO A 49 -17.67 2.97 9.62
N SER A 50 -17.52 1.77 10.16
CA SER A 50 -16.37 1.37 10.98
C SER A 50 -15.02 1.56 10.27
N LEU A 51 -14.99 1.41 8.94
CA LEU A 51 -13.79 1.60 8.13
C LEU A 51 -13.27 3.05 8.19
N ILE A 52 -14.17 4.06 8.31
CA ILE A 52 -13.76 5.47 8.43
C ILE A 52 -12.89 5.67 9.67
N PHE A 53 -13.27 5.09 10.81
CA PHE A 53 -12.51 5.22 12.05
C PHE A 53 -11.15 4.56 11.97
N VAL A 54 -11.07 3.39 11.32
CA VAL A 54 -9.79 2.70 11.10
C VAL A 54 -8.87 3.54 10.20
N MET A 55 -9.39 4.07 9.09
CA MET A 55 -8.62 4.93 8.18
C MET A 55 -8.21 6.24 8.84
N ALA A 56 -9.12 6.90 9.56
CA ALA A 56 -8.82 8.14 10.27
C ALA A 56 -7.72 7.94 11.33
N GLY A 57 -7.79 6.83 12.09
CA GLY A 57 -6.74 6.46 13.04
C GLY A 57 -5.40 6.24 12.36
N GLY A 58 -5.38 5.47 11.27
CA GLY A 58 -4.16 5.23 10.49
C GLY A 58 -3.55 6.52 9.91
N ILE A 59 -4.37 7.40 9.33
CA ILE A 59 -3.95 8.69 8.80
C ILE A 59 -3.37 9.58 9.92
N SER A 60 -4.02 9.62 11.08
CA SER A 60 -3.57 10.43 12.21
C SER A 60 -2.19 9.99 12.72
N VAL A 61 -1.98 8.68 12.89
CA VAL A 61 -0.70 8.12 13.31
C VAL A 61 0.37 8.36 12.24
N ALA A 62 0.05 8.13 10.97
CA ALA A 62 0.96 8.38 9.86
C ALA A 62 1.33 9.86 9.76
N ALA A 63 0.38 10.78 9.91
CA ALA A 63 0.64 12.22 9.88
C ALA A 63 1.59 12.65 10.99
N CYS A 64 1.39 12.14 12.22
CA CYS A 64 2.33 12.38 13.33
C CYS A 64 3.72 11.82 13.01
N GLY A 65 3.81 10.61 12.46
CA GLY A 65 5.07 9.99 12.05
C GLY A 65 5.80 10.81 10.99
N PHE A 66 5.11 11.26 9.95
CA PHE A 66 5.67 12.12 8.90
C PHE A 66 6.08 13.50 9.43
N TRP A 67 5.30 14.07 10.35
CA TRP A 67 5.67 15.34 10.97
C TRP A 67 6.98 15.24 11.76
N VAL A 68 7.18 14.16 12.52
CA VAL A 68 8.45 13.88 13.20
C VAL A 68 9.57 13.61 12.19
N ALA A 69 9.30 12.80 11.15
CA ALA A 69 10.28 12.45 10.13
C ALA A 69 10.80 13.68 9.37
N ARG A 70 9.94 14.64 9.03
CA ARG A 70 10.33 15.90 8.35
C ARG A 70 11.26 16.78 9.16
N ARG A 71 11.31 16.60 10.48
CA ARG A 71 12.21 17.35 11.39
C ARG A 71 13.55 16.65 11.60
N ARG A 72 13.77 15.49 10.99
CA ARG A 72 15.00 14.68 11.11
C ARG A 72 15.71 14.59 9.77
N THR A 73 17.02 14.67 9.81
CA THR A 73 17.90 14.47 8.64
C THR A 73 18.28 13.02 8.45
N ALA A 74 18.19 12.22 9.50
CA ALA A 74 18.51 10.79 9.47
C ALA A 74 17.45 9.97 10.21
N SER A 75 17.27 8.72 9.77
CA SER A 75 16.48 7.70 10.44
C SER A 75 17.05 7.36 11.82
N LEU A 76 16.22 6.81 12.71
CA LEU A 76 16.64 6.26 14.00
C LEU A 76 17.71 5.16 13.86
N LEU A 77 17.80 4.53 12.70
CA LEU A 77 18.79 3.50 12.36
C LEU A 77 20.02 4.06 11.63
N GLY A 78 20.18 5.40 11.54
CA GLY A 78 21.34 6.06 10.94
C GLY A 78 21.34 6.11 9.41
N PHE A 79 20.26 5.73 8.73
CA PHE A 79 20.12 5.84 7.27
C PHE A 79 19.67 7.25 6.87
N GLU A 80 20.14 7.72 5.71
CA GLU A 80 19.64 8.97 5.12
C GLU A 80 18.13 8.89 4.89
N MET A 81 17.43 9.94 5.29
CA MET A 81 15.98 10.02 5.15
C MET A 81 15.62 10.70 3.84
N SER A 82 15.21 9.91 2.85
CA SER A 82 14.68 10.40 1.58
C SER A 82 13.15 10.44 1.67
N LEU A 83 12.60 11.61 1.95
CA LEU A 83 11.14 11.81 1.91
C LEU A 83 10.72 12.21 0.49
N PRO A 84 9.62 11.65 -0.04
CA PRO A 84 9.09 12.06 -1.32
C PRO A 84 8.76 13.56 -1.32
N SER A 85 9.20 14.29 -2.32
CA SER A 85 8.73 15.64 -2.58
C SER A 85 7.29 15.57 -3.13
N ALA A 86 6.48 16.57 -2.81
CA ALA A 86 5.13 16.67 -3.36
C ALA A 86 5.23 16.76 -4.91
N GLY A 87 4.90 15.67 -5.58
CA GLY A 87 4.83 15.62 -7.04
C GLY A 87 3.57 16.33 -7.56
N ARG A 88 3.61 16.72 -8.84
CA ARG A 88 2.39 17.21 -9.52
C ARG A 88 1.43 16.04 -9.70
N VAL A 89 0.15 16.31 -9.48
CA VAL A 89 -0.92 15.37 -9.84
C VAL A 89 -1.00 15.32 -11.37
N ASP A 90 -0.65 14.20 -11.95
CA ASP A 90 -0.70 13.98 -13.38
C ASP A 90 -1.89 13.09 -13.78
N PRO A 91 -2.30 13.07 -15.05
CA PRO A 91 -3.38 12.22 -15.53
C PRO A 91 -3.15 10.72 -15.30
N ALA A 92 -1.89 10.28 -15.30
CA ALA A 92 -1.53 8.88 -15.07
C ALA A 92 -1.83 8.47 -13.62
N LEU A 93 -1.54 9.37 -12.65
CA LEU A 93 -1.89 9.15 -11.24
C LEU A 93 -3.41 9.05 -11.04
N ILE A 94 -4.17 9.94 -11.70
CA ILE A 94 -5.65 9.93 -11.63
C ILE A 94 -6.20 8.63 -12.24
N GLY A 95 -5.74 8.26 -13.42
CA GLY A 95 -6.16 7.04 -14.10
C GLY A 95 -5.80 5.77 -13.32
N GLY A 96 -4.59 5.72 -12.77
CA GLY A 96 -4.13 4.61 -11.91
C GLY A 96 -4.95 4.51 -10.62
N GLY A 97 -5.23 5.64 -9.98
CA GLY A 97 -6.08 5.70 -8.79
C GLY A 97 -7.51 5.24 -9.05
N ALA A 98 -8.10 5.64 -10.19
CA ALA A 98 -9.44 5.21 -10.61
C ALA A 98 -9.47 3.70 -10.88
N ALA A 99 -8.51 3.17 -11.63
CA ALA A 99 -8.39 1.74 -11.91
C ALA A 99 -8.22 0.92 -10.62
N PHE A 100 -7.37 1.39 -9.70
CA PHE A 100 -7.21 0.78 -8.38
C PHE A 100 -8.52 0.80 -7.58
N GLY A 101 -9.21 1.94 -7.56
CA GLY A 101 -10.48 2.10 -6.83
C GLY A 101 -11.57 1.16 -7.33
N ILE A 102 -11.69 0.98 -8.65
CA ILE A 102 -12.62 0.02 -9.26
C ILE A 102 -12.26 -1.41 -8.84
N GLY A 103 -10.99 -1.81 -8.99
CA GLY A 103 -10.52 -3.14 -8.61
C GLY A 103 -10.72 -3.43 -7.12
N TRP A 104 -10.42 -2.46 -6.27
CA TRP A 104 -10.62 -2.55 -4.82
C TRP A 104 -12.11 -2.67 -4.45
N GLY A 105 -12.97 -1.87 -5.07
CA GLY A 105 -14.41 -1.91 -4.85
C GLY A 105 -15.04 -3.24 -5.23
N LEU A 106 -14.56 -3.88 -6.31
CA LEU A 106 -15.03 -5.20 -6.75
C LEU A 106 -14.49 -6.34 -5.88
N ALA A 107 -13.22 -6.26 -5.47
CA ALA A 107 -12.56 -7.32 -4.70
C ALA A 107 -12.92 -7.28 -3.21
N GLY A 108 -13.18 -6.11 -2.64
CA GLY A 108 -13.41 -5.91 -1.21
C GLY A 108 -12.19 -6.22 -0.34
N ILE A 109 -10.98 -6.34 -0.93
CA ILE A 109 -9.74 -6.71 -0.24
C ILE A 109 -8.68 -5.65 -0.51
N CYS A 110 -8.06 -5.13 0.57
CA CYS A 110 -6.90 -4.25 0.48
C CYS A 110 -5.60 -5.07 0.41
N PRO A 111 -4.52 -4.55 -0.21
CA PRO A 111 -3.23 -5.26 -0.28
C PRO A 111 -2.66 -5.69 1.07
N GLY A 112 -2.78 -4.85 2.10
CA GLY A 112 -2.30 -5.18 3.46
C GLY A 112 -3.01 -6.39 4.07
N PRO A 113 -4.34 -6.35 4.23
CA PRO A 113 -5.13 -7.51 4.65
C PRO A 113 -4.96 -8.76 3.78
N ALA A 114 -4.71 -8.60 2.47
CA ALA A 114 -4.42 -9.73 1.60
C ALA A 114 -3.19 -10.53 2.06
N LEU A 115 -2.13 -9.86 2.52
CA LEU A 115 -0.93 -10.53 3.06
C LEU A 115 -1.24 -11.30 4.34
N VAL A 116 -2.07 -10.76 5.23
CA VAL A 116 -2.51 -11.44 6.46
C VAL A 116 -3.32 -12.69 6.11
N LEU A 117 -4.25 -12.57 5.16
CA LEU A 117 -5.08 -13.68 4.70
C LEU A 117 -4.28 -14.74 3.93
N LEU A 118 -3.19 -14.36 3.25
CA LEU A 118 -2.24 -15.30 2.63
C LEU A 118 -1.57 -16.14 3.72
N GLY A 119 -1.10 -15.51 4.80
CA GLY A 119 -0.53 -16.22 5.94
C GLY A 119 -1.52 -17.17 6.61
N ALA A 120 -2.82 -16.87 6.53
CA ALA A 120 -3.91 -17.75 7.01
C ALA A 120 -4.34 -18.82 5.99
N GLY A 121 -3.68 -18.93 4.82
CA GLY A 121 -3.96 -19.95 3.82
C GLY A 121 -5.20 -19.70 2.95
N SER A 122 -5.67 -18.46 2.84
CA SER A 122 -6.86 -18.12 2.05
C SER A 122 -6.59 -18.18 0.55
N ALA A 123 -7.28 -19.06 -0.18
CA ALA A 123 -7.19 -19.17 -1.64
C ALA A 123 -7.65 -17.86 -2.35
N LYS A 124 -8.66 -17.17 -1.82
CA LYS A 124 -9.12 -15.88 -2.35
C LYS A 124 -8.03 -14.81 -2.26
N ALA A 125 -7.30 -14.77 -1.15
CA ALA A 125 -6.18 -13.85 -0.98
C ALA A 125 -5.02 -14.17 -1.94
N LEU A 126 -4.75 -15.46 -2.18
CA LEU A 126 -3.75 -15.89 -3.16
C LEU A 126 -4.11 -15.40 -4.57
N THR A 127 -5.36 -15.61 -5.01
CA THR A 127 -5.83 -15.15 -6.32
C THR A 127 -5.70 -13.62 -6.45
N PHE A 128 -6.11 -12.87 -5.42
CA PHE A 128 -5.97 -11.42 -5.38
C PHE A 128 -4.51 -11.00 -5.49
N PHE A 129 -3.62 -11.64 -4.72
CA PHE A 129 -2.19 -11.31 -4.70
C PHE A 129 -1.51 -11.58 -6.05
N VAL A 130 -1.82 -12.73 -6.67
CA VAL A 130 -1.32 -13.05 -8.02
C VAL A 130 -1.81 -12.03 -9.04
N ALA A 131 -3.11 -11.68 -9.02
CA ALA A 131 -3.67 -10.67 -9.91
C ALA A 131 -3.00 -9.30 -9.72
N MET A 132 -2.71 -8.91 -8.46
CA MET A 132 -2.00 -7.67 -8.14
C MET A 132 -0.58 -7.68 -8.73
N LEU A 133 0.18 -8.76 -8.55
CA LEU A 133 1.53 -8.88 -9.13
C LEU A 133 1.50 -8.86 -10.67
N CYS A 134 0.54 -9.52 -11.29
CA CYS A 134 0.35 -9.46 -12.74
C CYS A 134 0.04 -8.03 -13.21
N GLY A 135 -0.83 -7.31 -12.50
CA GLY A 135 -1.13 -5.90 -12.81
C GLY A 135 0.11 -4.99 -12.71
N MET A 136 0.93 -5.18 -11.68
CA MET A 136 2.19 -4.46 -11.52
C MET A 136 3.17 -4.78 -12.68
N ALA A 137 3.31 -6.05 -13.05
CA ALA A 137 4.17 -6.46 -14.16
C ALA A 137 3.69 -5.90 -15.51
N ILE A 138 2.37 -5.90 -15.76
CA ILE A 138 1.78 -5.31 -16.97
C ILE A 138 2.08 -3.80 -17.01
N HIS A 139 1.92 -3.11 -15.89
CA HIS A 139 2.22 -1.67 -15.80
C HIS A 139 3.69 -1.38 -16.10
N GLU A 140 4.63 -2.13 -15.53
CA GLU A 140 6.08 -2.01 -15.77
C GLU A 140 6.40 -2.17 -17.26
N VAL A 141 5.86 -3.20 -17.91
CA VAL A 141 6.06 -3.45 -19.35
C VAL A 141 5.45 -2.33 -20.20
N ALA A 142 4.25 -1.88 -19.88
CA ALA A 142 3.57 -0.79 -20.58
C ALA A 142 4.31 0.54 -20.43
N ALA A 143 4.73 0.89 -19.20
CA ALA A 143 5.49 2.10 -18.92
C ALA A 143 6.87 2.08 -19.61
N GLY A 144 7.58 0.95 -19.57
CA GLY A 144 8.85 0.77 -20.26
C GLY A 144 8.72 0.95 -21.78
N SER A 145 7.66 0.45 -22.40
CA SER A 145 7.42 0.60 -23.84
C SER A 145 7.07 2.05 -24.24
N VAL A 146 6.42 2.81 -23.37
CA VAL A 146 6.12 4.24 -23.60
C VAL A 146 7.38 5.08 -23.54
N ILE A 147 8.27 4.82 -22.57
CA ILE A 147 9.56 5.53 -22.44
C ILE A 147 10.46 5.26 -23.66
N LEU A 148 10.54 4.00 -24.12
CA LEU A 148 11.32 3.65 -25.30
C LEU A 148 10.78 4.27 -26.61
N LYS A 149 9.46 4.42 -26.71
CA LYS A 149 8.83 5.11 -27.86
C LYS A 149 9.07 6.61 -27.84
N GLY A 150 9.02 7.25 -26.66
CA GLY A 150 9.33 8.67 -26.50
C GLY A 150 10.77 9.00 -26.91
N ALA A 151 11.73 8.21 -26.48
CA ALA A 151 13.15 8.39 -26.84
C ALA A 151 13.45 8.20 -28.33
N ARG A 152 12.61 7.45 -29.06
CA ARG A 152 12.79 7.25 -30.53
C ARG A 152 12.20 8.37 -31.39
N VAL A 153 11.33 9.21 -30.83
CA VAL A 153 10.70 10.33 -31.54
C VAL A 153 11.59 11.61 -31.50
N GLU A 154 12.51 11.69 -30.53
CA GLU A 154 13.42 12.83 -30.37
C GLU A 154 14.78 12.63 -31.07
N SER A 155 15.01 11.53 -31.76
CA SER A 155 16.21 11.26 -32.57
C SER A 155 15.89 11.37 -34.06
#